data_880b5cadc6a7ecd612eee7128452add7
#
_entry.id   880b5cadc6a7ecd612eee7128452add7
#
_cell.length_a   1.000
_cell.length_b   1.000
_cell.length_c   1.000
_cell.angle_alpha   90.00
_cell.angle_beta   90.00
_cell.angle_gamma   90.00
#
_symmetry.space_group_name_H-M   'P 1'
#
loop_
_entity.id
_entity.type
_entity.pdbx_description
1 polymer ?
#
loop_
_entity_poly.entity_id
_entity_poly.type
_entity_poly.pdbx_seq_one_letter_code
_entity_poly.pdbx_strand_id
1 'polypeptide(L)'
;MATQKDDEETDVKAIPLVIVEKVLQTEDTGKIFEMAICLAYDIPYDGKFKYSMELPNKLKLQLSKLPEIFPMCKHTAKKGSRYDYTALADESKHLSAKTTKKGVGKVAPQVIGQCQPKKFCEIIGIEYTTIADIKEYIQTDILKILPFLVEYTFDCPNIYYNKELNTIRYITLDTPIDWTKYSFKWTCNWADWKNSSTLKVIIEEKEIALLEFQFHTKSRTNMAIRWCYEHFLINFAEHLNIIDIY
;
A
#
# COMPACT_ATOMS: atom_id res chain seq x y z
N MET A 1 80.73 -4.41 -16.05
CA MET A 1 79.52 -4.00 -16.80
C MET A 1 78.35 -4.59 -16.06
N ALA A 2 77.67 -3.76 -15.25
CA ALA A 2 76.48 -4.12 -14.52
C ALA A 2 75.26 -3.49 -15.25
N THR A 3 74.37 -4.33 -15.67
CA THR A 3 73.08 -3.93 -16.29
C THR A 3 72.03 -3.66 -15.21
N GLN A 4 71.64 -2.40 -15.06
CA GLN A 4 70.48 -2.02 -14.29
C GLN A 4 69.17 -2.56 -14.98
N LYS A 5 68.31 -3.16 -14.17
CA LYS A 5 66.92 -3.43 -14.54
C LYS A 5 66.07 -2.29 -13.98
N ASP A 6 65.40 -1.59 -14.84
CA ASP A 6 64.36 -0.62 -14.49
C ASP A 6 63.11 -1.40 -14.11
N ASP A 7 62.63 -1.24 -12.87
CA ASP A 7 61.33 -1.71 -12.42
C ASP A 7 60.30 -0.64 -12.76
N GLU A 8 59.48 -0.91 -13.78
CA GLU A 8 58.25 -0.11 -14.08
C GLU A 8 57.18 -0.41 -13.03
N GLU A 9 56.97 0.53 -12.14
CA GLU A 9 55.86 0.54 -11.20
C GLU A 9 54.55 0.92 -11.96
N THR A 10 53.73 -0.11 -12.24
CA THR A 10 52.42 0.10 -12.86
C THR A 10 51.42 0.66 -11.84
N ASP A 11 51.14 1.95 -11.95
CA ASP A 11 50.16 2.68 -11.16
C ASP A 11 48.75 2.20 -11.52
N VAL A 12 48.21 1.24 -10.76
CA VAL A 12 46.85 0.76 -10.90
C VAL A 12 45.90 1.79 -10.32
N LYS A 13 45.38 2.70 -11.16
CA LYS A 13 44.32 3.62 -10.80
C LYS A 13 43.09 2.83 -10.35
N ALA A 14 42.79 2.88 -9.04
CA ALA A 14 41.57 2.36 -8.48
C ALA A 14 40.38 3.06 -9.11
N ILE A 15 39.57 2.33 -9.88
CA ILE A 15 38.30 2.80 -10.41
C ILE A 15 37.35 2.96 -9.21
N PRO A 16 36.82 4.16 -8.94
CA PRO A 16 35.88 4.31 -7.84
C PRO A 16 34.62 3.46 -8.14
N LEU A 17 34.32 2.54 -7.25
CA LEU A 17 33.08 1.79 -7.26
C LEU A 17 31.93 2.80 -7.03
N VAL A 18 31.30 3.22 -8.12
CA VAL A 18 30.05 3.98 -8.05
C VAL A 18 28.97 2.99 -7.61
N ILE A 19 28.68 2.95 -6.31
CA ILE A 19 27.53 2.24 -5.78
C ILE A 19 26.29 3.01 -6.26
N VAL A 20 25.70 2.56 -7.36
CA VAL A 20 24.39 3.04 -7.81
C VAL A 20 23.39 2.53 -6.78
N GLU A 21 22.94 3.41 -5.89
CA GLU A 21 21.85 3.10 -4.97
C GLU A 21 20.62 2.70 -5.80
N LYS A 22 20.28 1.41 -5.75
CA LYS A 22 19.10 0.90 -6.47
C LYS A 22 17.86 1.59 -5.94
N VAL A 23 17.18 2.36 -6.79
CA VAL A 23 15.91 3.01 -6.43
C VAL A 23 14.90 1.92 -6.04
N LEU A 24 14.58 1.87 -4.73
CA LEU A 24 13.62 0.91 -4.19
C LEU A 24 12.24 1.13 -4.81
N GLN A 25 11.60 0.07 -5.27
CA GLN A 25 10.21 0.11 -5.73
C GLN A 25 9.25 0.13 -4.53
N THR A 26 7.97 0.43 -4.76
CA THR A 26 6.97 0.46 -3.67
C THR A 26 6.83 -0.91 -2.99
N GLU A 27 6.86 -1.99 -3.78
CA GLU A 27 6.85 -3.37 -3.28
C GLU A 27 8.06 -3.65 -2.38
N ASP A 28 9.25 -3.14 -2.72
CA ASP A 28 10.44 -3.28 -1.90
C ASP A 28 10.26 -2.60 -0.54
N THR A 29 9.66 -1.39 -0.52
CA THR A 29 9.35 -0.65 0.71
C THR A 29 8.36 -1.43 1.59
N GLY A 30 7.37 -2.10 0.99
CA GLY A 30 6.44 -2.97 1.70
C GLY A 30 7.17 -4.09 2.45
N LYS A 31 8.00 -4.86 1.77
CA LYS A 31 8.77 -5.97 2.36
C LYS A 31 9.76 -5.50 3.44
N ILE A 32 10.36 -4.33 3.26
CA ILE A 32 11.25 -3.72 4.26
C ILE A 32 10.46 -3.36 5.51
N PHE A 33 9.25 -2.82 5.37
CA PHE A 33 8.39 -2.46 6.48
C PHE A 33 7.85 -3.70 7.21
N GLU A 34 7.43 -4.74 6.47
CA GLU A 34 7.05 -6.04 7.05
C GLU A 34 8.21 -6.64 7.87
N MET A 35 9.45 -6.61 7.37
CA MET A 35 10.62 -7.04 8.13
C MET A 35 10.81 -6.21 9.41
N ALA A 36 10.60 -4.90 9.36
CA ALA A 36 10.72 -4.04 10.53
C ALA A 36 9.68 -4.40 11.61
N ILE A 37 8.46 -4.74 11.21
CA ILE A 37 7.41 -5.22 12.12
C ILE A 37 7.82 -6.58 12.72
N CYS A 38 8.33 -7.51 11.92
CA CYS A 38 8.83 -8.79 12.42
C CYS A 38 9.93 -8.57 13.48
N LEU A 39 10.84 -7.65 13.25
CA LEU A 39 11.88 -7.29 14.23
C LEU A 39 11.31 -6.64 15.49
N ALA A 40 10.26 -5.83 15.38
CA ALA A 40 9.62 -5.19 16.53
C ALA A 40 8.95 -6.21 17.47
N TYR A 41 8.41 -7.29 16.89
CA TYR A 41 7.79 -8.41 17.63
C TYR A 41 8.76 -9.55 17.97
N ASP A 42 10.02 -9.47 17.54
CA ASP A 42 10.99 -10.57 17.65
C ASP A 42 10.48 -11.91 17.07
N ILE A 43 9.86 -11.84 15.90
CA ILE A 43 9.30 -12.99 15.17
C ILE A 43 10.02 -13.21 13.83
N PRO A 44 10.04 -14.46 13.31
CA PRO A 44 10.65 -14.74 12.03
C PRO A 44 9.86 -14.09 10.88
N TYR A 45 10.59 -13.58 9.89
CA TYR A 45 10.02 -13.18 8.60
C TYR A 45 9.73 -14.42 7.76
N ASP A 46 8.48 -14.59 7.31
CA ASP A 46 8.10 -15.74 6.48
C ASP A 46 8.50 -15.49 5.02
N GLY A 47 9.53 -16.15 4.56
CA GLY A 47 10.07 -16.05 3.21
C GLY A 47 11.53 -15.60 3.13
N LYS A 48 11.97 -15.24 1.92
CA LYS A 48 13.34 -14.76 1.67
C LYS A 48 13.39 -13.24 1.69
N PHE A 49 14.06 -12.66 2.67
CA PHE A 49 14.36 -11.23 2.69
C PHE A 49 15.65 -10.96 1.91
N LYS A 50 15.61 -10.02 0.97
CA LYS A 50 16.73 -9.76 0.01
C LYS A 50 17.31 -8.34 0.14
N TYR A 51 16.88 -7.58 1.13
CA TYR A 51 17.25 -6.18 1.29
C TYR A 51 18.24 -6.00 2.43
N SER A 52 18.91 -4.83 2.48
CA SER A 52 19.72 -4.43 3.63
C SER A 52 18.87 -4.38 4.90
N MET A 53 19.46 -4.80 6.03
CA MET A 53 18.84 -4.74 7.35
C MET A 53 18.89 -3.35 8.00
N GLU A 54 19.56 -2.39 7.39
CA GLU A 54 19.73 -1.04 7.94
C GLU A 54 18.39 -0.33 8.14
N LEU A 55 17.58 -0.25 7.07
CA LEU A 55 16.27 0.41 7.14
C LEU A 55 15.25 -0.34 8.00
N PRO A 56 15.11 -1.69 7.94
CA PRO A 56 14.28 -2.42 8.90
C PRO A 56 14.65 -2.17 10.35
N ASN A 57 15.95 -2.17 10.70
CA ASN A 57 16.41 -1.89 12.05
C ASN A 57 16.09 -0.46 12.52
N LYS A 58 16.21 0.52 11.61
CA LYS A 58 15.81 1.90 11.90
C LYS A 58 14.30 2.00 12.16
N LEU A 59 13.48 1.40 11.31
CA LEU A 59 12.01 1.40 11.45
C LEU A 59 11.54 0.61 12.66
N LYS A 60 12.24 -0.47 13.06
CA LYS A 60 11.97 -1.20 14.31
C LYS A 60 11.88 -0.27 15.52
N LEU A 61 12.80 0.67 15.64
CA LEU A 61 12.83 1.64 16.75
C LEU A 61 11.58 2.53 16.76
N GLN A 62 11.08 2.88 15.59
CA GLN A 62 9.87 3.67 15.44
C GLN A 62 8.58 2.87 15.73
N LEU A 63 8.65 1.53 15.69
CA LEU A 63 7.53 0.61 15.92
C LEU A 63 7.42 0.15 17.39
N SER A 64 8.19 0.71 18.31
CA SER A 64 8.26 0.25 19.71
C SER A 64 6.91 0.20 20.44
N LYS A 65 5.96 1.08 20.09
CA LYS A 65 4.60 1.11 20.67
C LYS A 65 3.64 0.08 20.05
N LEU A 66 3.98 -0.50 18.89
CA LEU A 66 3.05 -1.39 18.19
C LEU A 66 2.69 -2.65 19.01
N PRO A 67 3.62 -3.32 19.71
CA PRO A 67 3.30 -4.48 20.56
C PRO A 67 2.37 -4.17 21.76
N GLU A 68 2.21 -2.91 22.13
CA GLU A 68 1.26 -2.49 23.17
C GLU A 68 -0.18 -2.38 22.64
N ILE A 69 -0.33 -2.20 21.32
CA ILE A 69 -1.62 -1.93 20.65
C ILE A 69 -2.15 -3.19 19.95
N PHE A 70 -1.28 -3.96 19.31
CA PHE A 70 -1.65 -5.20 18.64
C PHE A 70 -0.91 -6.39 19.28
N PRO A 71 -1.60 -7.51 19.58
CA PRO A 71 -1.02 -8.62 20.32
C PRO A 71 0.10 -9.34 19.58
N MET A 72 0.87 -10.18 20.28
CA MET A 72 1.86 -11.08 19.70
C MET A 72 1.28 -11.84 18.51
N CYS A 73 2.00 -11.85 17.39
CA CYS A 73 1.51 -12.36 16.13
C CYS A 73 2.56 -13.22 15.40
N LYS A 74 2.15 -13.85 14.32
CA LYS A 74 3.01 -14.49 13.33
C LYS A 74 2.91 -13.73 12.00
N HIS A 75 4.01 -13.65 11.24
CA HIS A 75 4.01 -13.13 9.89
C HIS A 75 3.35 -14.14 8.94
N THR A 76 2.33 -13.71 8.19
CA THR A 76 1.50 -14.57 7.34
C THR A 76 1.40 -14.08 5.89
N ALA A 77 2.21 -13.12 5.48
CA ALA A 77 2.23 -12.48 4.16
C ALA A 77 2.72 -13.42 3.03
N LYS A 78 2.21 -14.65 2.97
CA LYS A 78 2.48 -15.57 1.86
C LYS A 78 1.71 -15.16 0.61
N LYS A 79 2.20 -15.56 -0.56
CA LYS A 79 1.50 -15.37 -1.83
C LYS A 79 0.06 -15.91 -1.75
N GLY A 80 -0.91 -15.00 -1.90
CA GLY A 80 -2.33 -15.31 -1.79
C GLY A 80 -2.93 -15.15 -0.37
N SER A 81 -2.13 -14.83 0.63
CA SER A 81 -2.65 -14.45 1.94
C SER A 81 -3.41 -13.13 1.84
N ARG A 82 -4.52 -13.04 2.58
CA ARG A 82 -5.30 -11.79 2.73
C ARG A 82 -4.65 -10.83 3.73
N TYR A 83 -3.95 -11.36 4.74
CA TYR A 83 -3.41 -10.59 5.84
C TYR A 83 -1.91 -10.77 5.98
N ASP A 84 -1.23 -9.73 6.43
CA ASP A 84 0.23 -9.73 6.59
C ASP A 84 0.65 -10.36 7.93
N TYR A 85 -0.19 -10.20 8.98
CA TYR A 85 0.03 -10.78 10.30
C TYR A 85 -1.25 -11.36 10.88
N THR A 86 -1.10 -12.40 11.70
CA THR A 86 -2.19 -13.05 12.44
C THR A 86 -1.76 -13.20 13.90
N ALA A 87 -2.60 -12.80 14.83
CA ALA A 87 -2.32 -12.90 16.26
C ALA A 87 -2.19 -14.36 16.70
N LEU A 88 -1.28 -14.64 17.66
CA LEU A 88 -1.04 -15.99 18.15
C LEU A 88 -2.13 -16.50 19.09
N ALA A 89 -2.66 -15.60 19.95
CA ALA A 89 -3.66 -15.95 20.93
C ALA A 89 -5.09 -16.00 20.37
N ASP A 90 -5.32 -15.36 19.22
CA ASP A 90 -6.63 -15.26 18.58
C ASP A 90 -6.45 -15.15 17.06
N GLU A 91 -6.57 -16.27 16.37
CA GLU A 91 -6.36 -16.34 14.91
C GLU A 91 -7.41 -15.58 14.09
N SER A 92 -8.47 -15.05 14.70
CA SER A 92 -9.41 -14.14 14.03
C SER A 92 -8.90 -12.70 13.96
N LYS A 93 -7.86 -12.34 14.74
CA LYS A 93 -7.26 -11.01 14.74
C LYS A 93 -6.11 -10.94 13.78
N HIS A 94 -6.23 -10.02 12.85
CA HIS A 94 -5.26 -9.80 11.78
C HIS A 94 -4.75 -8.36 11.78
N LEU A 95 -3.60 -8.15 11.12
CA LEU A 95 -3.04 -6.82 10.88
C LEU A 95 -2.54 -6.76 9.44
N SER A 96 -2.77 -5.64 8.76
CA SER A 96 -2.27 -5.40 7.41
C SER A 96 -1.24 -4.27 7.40
N ALA A 97 -0.09 -4.53 6.78
CA ALA A 97 0.97 -3.54 6.59
C ALA A 97 0.75 -2.77 5.28
N LYS A 98 0.72 -1.45 5.37
CA LYS A 98 0.56 -0.56 4.21
C LYS A 98 1.73 0.41 4.15
N THR A 99 2.25 0.62 2.94
CA THR A 99 3.36 1.57 2.74
C THR A 99 3.13 2.46 1.53
N THR A 100 3.55 3.71 1.64
CA THR A 100 3.56 4.65 0.52
C THR A 100 4.87 5.44 0.49
N LYS A 101 5.25 5.88 -0.72
CA LYS A 101 6.48 6.65 -0.95
C LYS A 101 6.23 8.15 -1.05
N LYS A 102 5.01 8.54 -1.42
CA LYS A 102 4.61 9.92 -1.70
C LYS A 102 3.60 10.41 -0.68
N GLY A 103 3.62 11.69 -0.39
CA GLY A 103 2.80 12.34 0.63
C GLY A 103 1.31 12.09 0.51
N VAL A 104 0.74 12.07 -0.70
CA VAL A 104 -0.70 11.75 -0.90
C VAL A 104 -1.03 10.32 -0.49
N GLY A 105 -0.07 9.40 -0.57
CA GLY A 105 -0.25 7.99 -0.26
C GLY A 105 -1.26 7.29 -1.17
N LYS A 106 -0.86 6.22 -1.86
CA LYS A 106 -1.80 5.39 -2.64
C LYS A 106 -1.84 4.00 -2.04
N VAL A 107 -2.94 3.67 -1.35
CA VAL A 107 -3.15 2.39 -0.68
C VAL A 107 -4.28 1.63 -1.36
N ALA A 108 -4.02 0.39 -1.73
CA ALA A 108 -5.02 -0.50 -2.31
C ALA A 108 -5.80 -1.22 -1.19
N PRO A 109 -7.14 -1.32 -1.30
CA PRO A 109 -7.92 -2.27 -0.51
C PRO A 109 -7.37 -3.69 -0.71
N GLN A 110 -7.50 -4.55 0.28
CA GLN A 110 -7.04 -5.93 0.16
C GLN A 110 -7.89 -6.67 -0.88
N VAL A 111 -7.32 -7.65 -1.54
CA VAL A 111 -7.99 -8.51 -2.54
C VAL A 111 -8.60 -7.72 -3.71
N ILE A 112 -9.60 -6.86 -3.46
CA ILE A 112 -10.34 -6.11 -4.48
C ILE A 112 -9.48 -5.00 -5.11
N GLY A 113 -8.50 -4.46 -4.40
CA GLY A 113 -7.69 -3.32 -4.84
C GLY A 113 -6.71 -3.64 -5.97
N GLN A 114 -6.39 -4.91 -6.20
CA GLN A 114 -5.50 -5.38 -7.28
C GLN A 114 -5.95 -6.75 -7.78
N CYS A 115 -7.07 -6.82 -8.47
CA CYS A 115 -7.64 -8.05 -8.96
C CYS A 115 -7.91 -8.02 -10.47
N GLN A 116 -8.25 -9.16 -11.05
CA GLN A 116 -8.79 -9.20 -12.40
C GLN A 116 -10.21 -8.62 -12.43
N PRO A 117 -10.63 -7.99 -13.54
CA PRO A 117 -11.98 -7.42 -13.68
C PRO A 117 -13.10 -8.41 -13.37
N LYS A 118 -12.96 -9.67 -13.81
CA LYS A 118 -13.93 -10.74 -13.47
C LYS A 118 -14.03 -10.96 -11.97
N LYS A 119 -12.88 -10.98 -11.26
CA LYS A 119 -12.87 -11.14 -9.80
C LYS A 119 -13.48 -9.96 -9.07
N PHE A 120 -13.27 -8.74 -9.58
CA PHE A 120 -13.97 -7.55 -9.08
C PHE A 120 -15.48 -7.71 -9.17
N CYS A 121 -16.00 -8.11 -10.35
CA CYS A 121 -17.43 -8.32 -10.55
C CYS A 121 -18.01 -9.40 -9.60
N GLU A 122 -17.29 -10.51 -9.42
CA GLU A 122 -17.66 -11.55 -8.45
C GLU A 122 -17.78 -11.01 -7.02
N ILE A 123 -16.83 -10.17 -6.59
CA ILE A 123 -16.81 -9.60 -5.23
C ILE A 123 -18.00 -8.65 -5.01
N ILE A 124 -18.29 -7.79 -5.98
CA ILE A 124 -19.39 -6.82 -5.85
C ILE A 124 -20.75 -7.37 -6.28
N GLY A 125 -20.83 -8.63 -6.73
CA GLY A 125 -22.06 -9.33 -7.03
C GLY A 125 -22.71 -8.93 -8.36
N ILE A 126 -21.89 -8.56 -9.38
CA ILE A 126 -22.39 -8.25 -10.73
C ILE A 126 -21.85 -9.24 -11.76
N GLU A 127 -22.53 -9.35 -12.89
CA GLU A 127 -22.05 -10.14 -14.01
C GLU A 127 -20.87 -9.45 -14.71
N TYR A 128 -19.85 -10.23 -15.07
CA TYR A 128 -18.74 -9.75 -15.90
C TYR A 128 -19.17 -9.76 -17.37
N THR A 129 -19.08 -8.61 -18.01
CA THR A 129 -19.36 -8.43 -19.44
C THR A 129 -18.10 -7.88 -20.15
N THR A 130 -17.96 -6.59 -20.26
CA THR A 130 -16.81 -5.92 -20.87
C THR A 130 -16.15 -4.95 -19.89
N ILE A 131 -14.91 -4.54 -20.20
CA ILE A 131 -14.23 -3.49 -19.44
C ILE A 131 -14.96 -2.15 -19.52
N ALA A 132 -15.62 -1.87 -20.65
CA ALA A 132 -16.41 -0.65 -20.81
C ALA A 132 -17.62 -0.64 -19.86
N ASP A 133 -18.35 -1.74 -19.79
CA ASP A 133 -19.52 -1.87 -18.90
C ASP A 133 -19.12 -1.79 -17.42
N ILE A 134 -17.96 -2.34 -17.06
CA ILE A 134 -17.42 -2.21 -15.69
C ILE A 134 -17.10 -0.75 -15.37
N LYS A 135 -16.46 -0.01 -16.29
CA LYS A 135 -16.16 1.40 -16.10
C LYS A 135 -17.44 2.23 -15.94
N GLU A 136 -18.43 1.97 -16.76
CA GLU A 136 -19.76 2.59 -16.66
C GLU A 136 -20.40 2.29 -15.31
N TYR A 137 -20.47 1.01 -14.92
CA TYR A 137 -21.01 0.61 -13.62
C TYR A 137 -20.28 1.26 -12.45
N ILE A 138 -18.94 1.32 -12.47
CA ILE A 138 -18.17 1.98 -11.42
C ILE A 138 -18.58 3.45 -11.28
N GLN A 139 -18.83 4.15 -12.39
CA GLN A 139 -19.18 5.57 -12.34
C GLN A 139 -20.63 5.82 -11.94
N THR A 140 -21.56 4.98 -12.42
CA THR A 140 -22.99 5.15 -12.15
C THR A 140 -23.40 4.65 -10.76
N ASP A 141 -22.75 3.58 -10.29
CA ASP A 141 -23.11 2.91 -9.04
C ASP A 141 -22.03 3.01 -7.95
N ILE A 142 -21.22 4.07 -7.97
CA ILE A 142 -20.11 4.25 -7.04
C ILE A 142 -20.53 4.15 -5.56
N LEU A 143 -21.73 4.60 -5.21
CA LEU A 143 -22.26 4.52 -3.85
C LEU A 143 -22.46 3.07 -3.38
N LYS A 144 -22.69 2.13 -4.30
CA LYS A 144 -22.76 0.69 -3.99
C LYS A 144 -21.38 0.07 -3.82
N ILE A 145 -20.35 0.65 -4.46
CA ILE A 145 -18.98 0.11 -4.47
C ILE A 145 -18.16 0.59 -3.26
N LEU A 146 -18.33 1.85 -2.86
CA LEU A 146 -17.56 2.46 -1.77
C LEU A 146 -17.61 1.65 -0.45
N PRO A 147 -18.77 1.11 0.01
CA PRO A 147 -18.81 0.27 1.20
C PRO A 147 -17.91 -0.97 1.11
N PHE A 148 -17.89 -1.66 -0.05
CA PHE A 148 -16.98 -2.80 -0.26
C PHE A 148 -15.52 -2.38 -0.18
N LEU A 149 -15.15 -1.24 -0.77
CA LEU A 149 -13.78 -0.76 -0.74
C LEU A 149 -13.34 -0.42 0.69
N VAL A 150 -14.22 0.16 1.51
CA VAL A 150 -13.96 0.41 2.93
C VAL A 150 -13.83 -0.90 3.70
N GLU A 151 -14.76 -1.84 3.51
CA GLU A 151 -14.72 -3.16 4.15
C GLU A 151 -13.42 -3.89 3.83
N TYR A 152 -13.02 -3.96 2.56
CA TYR A 152 -11.77 -4.60 2.13
C TYR A 152 -10.50 -3.82 2.50
N THR A 153 -10.64 -2.60 3.00
CA THR A 153 -9.51 -1.82 3.53
C THR A 153 -9.35 -2.03 5.03
N PHE A 154 -10.46 -2.08 5.77
CA PHE A 154 -10.52 -2.06 7.22
C PHE A 154 -11.17 -3.32 7.82
N ASP A 155 -11.17 -4.45 7.10
CA ASP A 155 -11.55 -5.75 7.67
C ASP A 155 -10.58 -6.22 8.77
N CYS A 156 -9.44 -5.59 8.85
CA CYS A 156 -8.50 -5.64 9.96
C CYS A 156 -7.79 -4.28 10.12
N PRO A 157 -7.18 -4.02 11.28
CA PRO A 157 -6.33 -2.85 11.48
C PRO A 157 -5.24 -2.73 10.43
N ASN A 158 -4.93 -1.49 10.04
CA ASN A 158 -3.82 -1.18 9.18
C ASN A 158 -2.67 -0.56 9.98
N ILE A 159 -1.46 -1.08 9.87
CA ILE A 159 -0.25 -0.37 10.22
C ILE A 159 0.31 0.29 8.97
N TYR A 160 0.29 1.61 8.93
CA TYR A 160 0.58 2.39 7.74
C TYR A 160 1.83 3.25 7.89
N TYR A 161 2.80 3.05 7.00
CA TYR A 161 4.02 3.84 6.90
C TYR A 161 4.00 4.73 5.67
N ASN A 162 4.01 6.05 5.86
CA ASN A 162 4.24 7.02 4.81
C ASN A 162 5.70 7.48 4.84
N LYS A 163 6.49 7.02 3.86
CA LYS A 163 7.93 7.28 3.80
C LYS A 163 8.26 8.77 3.65
N GLU A 164 7.49 9.52 2.83
CA GLU A 164 7.74 10.95 2.58
C GLU A 164 7.42 11.79 3.81
N LEU A 165 6.32 11.49 4.49
CA LEU A 165 5.93 12.18 5.72
C LEU A 165 6.69 11.67 6.94
N ASN A 166 7.38 10.54 6.82
CA ASN A 166 8.05 9.82 7.89
C ASN A 166 7.12 9.55 9.09
N THR A 167 5.90 9.07 8.81
CA THR A 167 4.88 8.78 9.83
C THR A 167 4.52 7.31 9.82
N ILE A 168 4.28 6.74 11.00
CA ILE A 168 3.73 5.39 11.17
C ILE A 168 2.47 5.50 12.02
N ARG A 169 1.33 5.00 11.49
CA ARG A 169 0.02 5.09 12.14
C ARG A 169 -0.64 3.72 12.20
N TYR A 170 -1.26 3.42 13.31
CA TYR A 170 -2.18 2.29 13.46
C TYR A 170 -3.61 2.81 13.26
N ILE A 171 -4.35 2.21 12.34
CA ILE A 171 -5.62 2.75 11.86
C ILE A 171 -6.68 1.66 11.87
N THR A 172 -7.84 1.94 12.47
CA THR A 172 -9.05 1.11 12.42
C THR A 172 -10.23 1.95 11.96
N LEU A 173 -11.23 1.30 11.39
CA LEU A 173 -12.53 1.90 11.15
C LEU A 173 -13.32 1.80 12.46
N ASP A 174 -13.82 2.94 12.94
CA ASP A 174 -14.61 3.03 14.17
C ASP A 174 -16.11 3.03 13.88
N THR A 175 -16.52 3.83 12.89
CA THR A 175 -17.92 3.94 12.49
C THR A 175 -18.08 3.86 10.98
N PRO A 176 -19.20 3.28 10.47
CA PRO A 176 -19.48 3.26 9.04
C PRO A 176 -19.60 4.68 8.45
N ILE A 177 -19.16 4.83 7.21
CA ILE A 177 -19.28 6.09 6.46
C ILE A 177 -20.57 6.07 5.67
N ASP A 178 -21.44 7.07 5.89
CA ASP A 178 -22.65 7.28 5.09
C ASP A 178 -22.31 8.07 3.81
N TRP A 179 -21.97 7.33 2.76
CA TRP A 179 -21.58 7.90 1.48
C TRP A 179 -22.66 8.72 0.78
N THR A 180 -23.94 8.59 1.18
CA THR A 180 -25.05 9.35 0.58
C THR A 180 -25.02 10.83 0.95
N LYS A 181 -24.25 11.20 1.99
CA LYS A 181 -24.08 12.59 2.42
C LYS A 181 -23.09 13.39 1.57
N TYR A 182 -22.37 12.72 0.65
CA TYR A 182 -21.29 13.33 -0.12
C TYR A 182 -21.64 13.41 -1.60
N SER A 183 -21.16 14.45 -2.26
CA SER A 183 -21.19 14.57 -3.71
C SER A 183 -19.86 14.14 -4.31
N PHE A 184 -19.93 13.54 -5.50
CA PHE A 184 -18.75 13.00 -6.16
C PHE A 184 -18.59 13.56 -7.57
N LYS A 185 -17.33 13.64 -8.02
CA LYS A 185 -16.97 14.04 -9.37
C LYS A 185 -15.84 13.14 -9.89
N TRP A 186 -15.93 12.76 -11.14
CA TRP A 186 -14.90 12.00 -11.83
C TRP A 186 -13.99 12.89 -12.65
N THR A 187 -12.71 12.53 -12.81
CA THR A 187 -11.78 13.28 -13.65
C THR A 187 -12.06 13.14 -15.15
N CYS A 188 -12.75 12.07 -15.57
CA CYS A 188 -13.23 11.86 -16.92
C CYS A 188 -14.50 11.01 -16.91
N ASN A 189 -15.33 11.12 -17.96
CA ASN A 189 -16.45 10.23 -18.20
C ASN A 189 -15.94 8.80 -18.49
N TRP A 190 -16.75 7.78 -18.20
CA TRP A 190 -16.43 6.38 -18.43
C TRP A 190 -16.04 6.09 -19.89
N ALA A 191 -16.71 6.72 -20.86
CA ALA A 191 -16.42 6.58 -22.28
C ALA A 191 -15.04 7.13 -22.68
N ASP A 192 -14.57 8.18 -22.01
CA ASP A 192 -13.24 8.80 -22.22
C ASP A 192 -12.15 8.22 -21.33
N TRP A 193 -12.52 7.33 -20.42
CA TRP A 193 -11.59 6.73 -19.46
C TRP A 193 -10.66 5.72 -20.14
N LYS A 194 -9.48 6.17 -20.54
CA LYS A 194 -8.46 5.32 -21.21
C LYS A 194 -7.79 4.36 -20.22
N ASN A 195 -6.92 4.88 -19.37
CA ASN A 195 -6.11 4.07 -18.45
C ASN A 195 -6.57 4.21 -16.98
N SER A 196 -6.77 5.45 -16.52
CA SER A 196 -7.16 5.74 -15.13
C SER A 196 -8.20 6.84 -15.06
N SER A 197 -9.05 6.78 -14.04
CA SER A 197 -9.94 7.85 -13.62
C SER A 197 -9.86 8.00 -12.11
N THR A 198 -9.99 9.23 -11.63
CA THR A 198 -9.98 9.55 -10.20
C THR A 198 -11.35 10.01 -9.76
N LEU A 199 -11.89 9.34 -8.74
CA LEU A 199 -13.05 9.81 -8.01
C LEU A 199 -12.61 10.90 -7.04
N LYS A 200 -13.27 12.05 -7.09
CA LYS A 200 -13.14 13.12 -6.12
C LYS A 200 -14.39 13.20 -5.28
N VAL A 201 -14.23 13.46 -3.99
CA VAL A 201 -15.32 13.85 -3.09
C VAL A 201 -15.36 15.37 -2.99
N ILE A 202 -16.55 15.93 -2.88
CA ILE A 202 -16.76 17.38 -2.69
C ILE A 202 -17.09 17.61 -1.22
N ILE A 203 -16.21 18.32 -0.52
CA ILE A 203 -16.35 18.69 0.90
C ILE A 203 -16.09 20.20 0.98
N GLU A 204 -17.03 20.97 1.55
CA GLU A 204 -16.91 22.42 1.66
C GLU A 204 -16.53 23.10 0.32
N GLU A 205 -17.20 22.68 -0.76
CA GLU A 205 -16.97 23.17 -2.14
C GLU A 205 -15.58 22.81 -2.74
N LYS A 206 -14.73 22.07 -2.01
CA LYS A 206 -13.43 21.63 -2.49
C LYS A 206 -13.51 20.23 -3.09
N GLU A 207 -12.91 20.06 -4.27
CA GLU A 207 -12.75 18.76 -4.92
C GLU A 207 -11.48 18.06 -4.37
N ILE A 208 -11.66 17.00 -3.60
CA ILE A 208 -10.59 16.22 -2.96
C ILE A 208 -10.48 14.87 -3.63
N ALA A 209 -9.31 14.52 -4.16
CA ALA A 209 -9.07 13.21 -4.74
C ALA A 209 -9.22 12.11 -3.66
N LEU A 210 -10.13 11.17 -3.89
CA LEU A 210 -10.47 10.12 -2.93
C LEU A 210 -9.95 8.74 -3.36
N LEU A 211 -10.25 8.34 -4.60
CA LEU A 211 -9.92 7.02 -5.16
C LEU A 211 -9.41 7.13 -6.59
N GLU A 212 -8.40 6.36 -6.92
CA GLU A 212 -7.96 6.15 -8.29
C GLU A 212 -8.34 4.75 -8.75
N PHE A 213 -8.99 4.66 -9.89
CA PHE A 213 -9.26 3.40 -10.59
C PHE A 213 -8.41 3.34 -11.86
N GLN A 214 -7.72 2.23 -12.08
CA GLN A 214 -6.86 2.03 -13.22
C GLN A 214 -7.09 0.65 -13.83
N PHE A 215 -7.17 0.59 -15.17
CA PHE A 215 -7.22 -0.65 -15.93
C PHE A 215 -5.92 -0.85 -16.69
N HIS A 216 -5.24 -1.95 -16.45
CA HIS A 216 -4.02 -2.34 -17.16
C HIS A 216 -4.37 -3.29 -18.30
N THR A 217 -4.10 -2.86 -19.54
CA THR A 217 -4.46 -3.62 -20.75
C THR A 217 -3.27 -4.17 -21.51
N LYS A 218 -2.04 -3.71 -21.21
CA LYS A 218 -0.86 -4.02 -22.03
C LYS A 218 -0.14 -5.31 -21.64
N SER A 219 0.06 -5.61 -20.37
CA SER A 219 0.86 -6.77 -19.92
C SER A 219 0.10 -7.73 -19.00
N ARG A 220 -0.88 -7.22 -18.31
CA ARG A 220 -1.78 -7.98 -17.43
C ARG A 220 -3.15 -7.33 -17.51
N THR A 221 -4.19 -8.14 -17.72
CA THR A 221 -5.56 -7.63 -17.61
C THR A 221 -5.91 -7.60 -16.14
N ASN A 222 -5.57 -6.53 -15.44
CA ASN A 222 -5.94 -6.33 -14.05
C ASN A 222 -6.39 -4.89 -13.80
N MET A 223 -7.16 -4.75 -12.73
CA MET A 223 -7.55 -3.47 -12.16
C MET A 223 -6.59 -3.10 -11.04
N ALA A 224 -6.40 -1.78 -10.83
CA ALA A 224 -5.82 -1.25 -9.62
C ALA A 224 -6.76 -0.18 -9.06
N ILE A 225 -7.24 -0.39 -7.85
CA ILE A 225 -8.08 0.55 -7.10
C ILE A 225 -7.27 1.00 -5.90
N ARG A 226 -7.11 2.31 -5.73
CA ARG A 226 -6.23 2.86 -4.71
C ARG A 226 -6.85 4.09 -4.07
N TRP A 227 -6.95 4.09 -2.75
CA TRP A 227 -7.26 5.29 -1.99
C TRP A 227 -6.14 6.33 -2.16
N CYS A 228 -6.50 7.61 -2.27
CA CYS A 228 -5.62 8.72 -1.95
C CYS A 228 -5.59 8.82 -0.41
N TYR A 229 -4.76 7.98 0.22
CA TYR A 229 -4.98 7.53 1.58
C TYR A 229 -4.85 8.67 2.61
N GLU A 230 -3.89 9.58 2.45
CA GLU A 230 -3.79 10.74 3.35
C GLU A 230 -5.03 11.66 3.25
N HIS A 231 -5.57 11.85 2.03
CA HIS A 231 -6.82 12.58 1.87
C HIS A 231 -7.98 11.87 2.55
N PHE A 232 -8.05 10.54 2.42
CA PHE A 232 -9.06 9.75 3.11
C PHE A 232 -8.93 9.88 4.62
N LEU A 233 -7.73 9.71 5.18
CA LEU A 233 -7.48 9.79 6.63
C LEU A 233 -7.82 11.16 7.21
N ILE A 234 -7.55 12.24 6.48
CA ILE A 234 -7.84 13.61 6.94
C ILE A 234 -9.32 13.92 6.89
N ASN A 235 -9.99 13.59 5.76
CA ASN A 235 -11.35 14.05 5.52
C ASN A 235 -12.44 13.14 6.10
N PHE A 236 -12.08 11.94 6.54
CA PHE A 236 -12.97 10.96 7.18
C PHE A 236 -12.45 10.56 8.57
N ALA A 237 -11.63 11.40 9.19
CA ALA A 237 -11.01 11.13 10.49
C ALA A 237 -12.04 10.83 11.60
N GLU A 238 -13.22 11.42 11.54
CA GLU A 238 -14.34 11.18 12.47
C GLU A 238 -14.87 9.74 12.45
N HIS A 239 -14.59 8.99 11.37
CA HIS A 239 -14.96 7.59 11.22
C HIS A 239 -13.84 6.62 11.58
N LEU A 240 -12.65 7.12 11.91
CA LEU A 240 -11.45 6.35 12.09
C LEU A 240 -10.88 6.53 13.51
N ASN A 241 -10.36 5.44 14.06
CA ASN A 241 -9.44 5.54 15.18
C ASN A 241 -8.01 5.47 14.64
N ILE A 242 -7.28 6.59 14.75
CA ILE A 242 -5.92 6.75 14.25
C ILE A 242 -4.99 6.97 15.44
N ILE A 243 -4.04 6.07 15.61
CA ILE A 243 -3.01 6.14 16.67
C ILE A 243 -1.66 6.36 16.02
N ASP A 244 -1.02 7.49 16.30
CA ASP A 244 0.33 7.74 15.86
C ASP A 244 1.32 6.85 16.63
N ILE A 245 2.00 5.97 15.89
CA ILE A 245 3.08 5.14 16.41
C ILE A 245 4.38 5.94 16.40
N TYR A 246 4.59 6.71 15.32
CA TYR A 246 5.72 7.58 15.10
C TYR A 246 5.39 8.71 14.15
#